data_19e0a22921413a3d40bb0e3fc651e73b
#
_entry.id   19e0a22921413a3d40bb0e3fc651e73b
#
_cell.length_a   1.000
_cell.length_b   1.000
_cell.length_c   1.000
_cell.angle_alpha   90.00
_cell.angle_beta   90.00
_cell.angle_gamma   90.00
#
_symmetry.space_group_name_H-M   'P 1'
#
loop_
_entity.id
_entity.type
_entity.pdbx_description
1 polymer ?
#
loop_
_entity_poly.entity_id
_entity_poly.type
_entity_poly.pdbx_seq_one_letter_code
_entity_poly.pdbx_strand_id
1 'polypeptide(L)'
;MRIQCPIFAISTFLTASIAFGQVASRVSGTIRDTTDAVMRQVVVTLEEVNKGTTESTITNESGRYAFPTVKVGIYRVSAEYPGFKKATTETFEVNVNQTVEMDFRMEVGQVAETVEVSSHSATLQTSDSQVGNLIETRTIVDLPLAARDFMQLSLISTGVSDNGGNSRHQTERASWIGSFSVHGHDPTYNQYLFDGVAGKEASHQTNIFAPSVDAIQEIKIETANYSAEFGSEAGGHINVVTRSGSNQIHGVLYEFLRNDNMDARDSFADRKSKLRRNTFGGTIGGPILKDKTFYFFSWESMRLRQGFTQNTTVPDSKMKSGDFSALLGTDSSLRTPIVLYDWTNGQPFAGNIIPKDRQHPFPVRFGIVSSNSNLPRQMQIGLKLRY
;
A
#
# COMPACT_ATOMS: atom_id res chain seq x y z
N MET A 1 41.53 -9.12 -26.11
CA MET A 1 40.52 -9.44 -25.08
C MET A 1 39.15 -9.18 -25.68
N ARG A 2 38.47 -10.22 -26.17
CA ARG A 2 37.16 -10.10 -26.86
C ARG A 2 36.06 -10.06 -25.82
N ILE A 3 35.33 -8.97 -25.77
CA ILE A 3 34.11 -8.80 -24.96
C ILE A 3 33.02 -9.56 -25.70
N GLN A 4 32.63 -10.74 -25.21
CA GLN A 4 31.43 -11.43 -25.66
C GLN A 4 30.20 -10.81 -24.94
N CYS A 5 29.34 -10.25 -25.74
CA CYS A 5 28.10 -9.59 -25.33
C CYS A 5 27.14 -10.55 -24.61
N PRO A 6 26.44 -10.13 -23.53
CA PRO A 6 25.51 -10.97 -22.80
C PRO A 6 24.11 -10.97 -23.44
N ILE A 7 23.99 -11.31 -24.71
CA ILE A 7 22.68 -11.46 -25.38
C ILE A 7 21.93 -12.71 -24.84
N PHE A 8 22.67 -13.68 -24.28
CA PHE A 8 22.09 -14.90 -23.72
C PHE A 8 21.34 -14.69 -22.38
N ALA A 9 21.61 -13.62 -21.63
CA ALA A 9 20.97 -13.35 -20.35
C ALA A 9 19.55 -12.77 -20.50
N ILE A 10 19.23 -12.14 -21.64
CA ILE A 10 17.92 -11.53 -21.89
C ILE A 10 16.88 -12.60 -22.33
N SER A 11 17.33 -13.65 -23.00
CA SER A 11 16.45 -14.73 -23.47
C SER A 11 15.92 -15.64 -22.35
N THR A 12 16.65 -15.78 -21.27
CA THR A 12 16.24 -16.66 -20.14
C THR A 12 15.24 -15.99 -19.19
N PHE A 13 15.08 -14.66 -19.26
CA PHE A 13 14.13 -13.92 -18.44
C PHE A 13 12.70 -13.91 -19.03
N LEU A 14 12.54 -14.31 -20.28
CA LEU A 14 11.24 -14.23 -20.97
C LEU A 14 10.36 -15.50 -20.81
N THR A 15 10.86 -16.54 -20.13
CA THR A 15 10.10 -17.77 -19.88
C THR A 15 9.70 -17.95 -18.40
N ALA A 16 9.80 -16.91 -17.58
CA ALA A 16 9.18 -16.90 -16.26
C ALA A 16 7.67 -17.03 -16.44
N SER A 17 7.16 -18.23 -16.23
CA SER A 17 5.74 -18.54 -16.19
C SER A 17 5.08 -17.57 -15.23
N ILE A 18 4.23 -16.71 -15.76
CA ILE A 18 3.47 -15.71 -15.03
C ILE A 18 2.45 -16.47 -14.19
N ALA A 19 2.80 -16.85 -12.98
CA ALA A 19 1.87 -17.30 -11.97
C ALA A 19 1.11 -16.05 -11.48
N PHE A 20 -0.05 -15.81 -12.07
CA PHE A 20 -0.95 -14.75 -11.64
C PHE A 20 -1.69 -15.22 -10.37
N GLY A 21 -1.22 -14.83 -9.20
CA GLY A 21 -2.10 -14.70 -8.05
C GLY A 21 -2.84 -13.38 -8.22
N GLN A 22 -3.96 -13.35 -8.92
CA GLN A 22 -4.73 -12.12 -9.10
C GLN A 22 -5.87 -12.10 -8.09
N VAL A 23 -5.96 -11.01 -7.35
CA VAL A 23 -7.21 -10.59 -6.73
C VAL A 23 -8.18 -10.31 -7.86
N ALA A 24 -9.11 -11.20 -8.08
CA ALA A 24 -9.98 -11.19 -9.23
C ALA A 24 -11.35 -10.68 -8.86
N SER A 25 -11.81 -9.68 -9.57
CA SER A 25 -13.22 -9.29 -9.57
C SER A 25 -13.99 -10.20 -10.48
N ARG A 26 -15.31 -10.19 -10.35
CA ARG A 26 -16.21 -11.03 -11.13
C ARG A 26 -17.28 -10.17 -11.80
N VAL A 27 -17.62 -10.51 -13.04
CA VAL A 27 -18.81 -9.99 -13.70
C VAL A 27 -19.72 -11.17 -14.02
N SER A 28 -20.97 -11.10 -13.61
CA SER A 28 -21.96 -12.17 -13.84
C SER A 28 -23.34 -11.57 -14.08
N GLY A 29 -24.28 -12.38 -14.52
CA GLY A 29 -25.66 -11.93 -14.70
C GLY A 29 -26.52 -13.00 -15.32
N THR A 30 -27.78 -12.65 -15.52
CA THR A 30 -28.80 -13.51 -16.13
C THR A 30 -29.38 -12.83 -17.37
N ILE A 31 -29.59 -13.59 -18.40
CA ILE A 31 -30.22 -13.10 -19.66
C ILE A 31 -31.61 -13.68 -19.75
N ARG A 32 -32.60 -12.79 -19.98
CA ARG A 32 -34.00 -13.10 -20.13
C ARG A 32 -34.54 -12.47 -21.40
N ASP A 33 -35.63 -13.04 -21.95
CA ASP A 33 -36.39 -12.42 -23.03
C ASP A 33 -37.44 -11.44 -22.50
N THR A 34 -38.25 -10.87 -23.41
CA THR A 34 -39.32 -9.94 -23.04
C THR A 34 -40.47 -10.61 -22.28
N THR A 35 -40.56 -11.95 -22.30
CA THR A 35 -41.54 -12.74 -21.53
C THR A 35 -41.00 -13.19 -20.16
N ASP A 36 -39.81 -12.76 -19.80
CA ASP A 36 -39.08 -13.11 -18.59
C ASP A 36 -38.54 -14.56 -18.56
N ALA A 37 -38.57 -15.24 -19.69
CA ALA A 37 -37.97 -16.57 -19.82
C ALA A 37 -36.45 -16.49 -19.95
N VAL A 38 -35.74 -17.38 -19.26
CA VAL A 38 -34.28 -17.44 -19.30
C VAL A 38 -33.77 -17.89 -20.67
N MET A 39 -32.73 -17.23 -21.16
CA MET A 39 -32.14 -17.50 -22.46
C MET A 39 -30.79 -18.22 -22.30
N ARG A 40 -30.70 -19.42 -22.88
CA ARG A 40 -29.48 -20.24 -22.93
C ARG A 40 -28.72 -20.05 -24.23
N GLN A 41 -27.41 -20.36 -24.19
CA GLN A 41 -26.51 -20.29 -25.36
C GLN A 41 -26.43 -18.90 -25.98
N VAL A 42 -26.73 -17.85 -25.24
CA VAL A 42 -26.49 -16.47 -25.67
C VAL A 42 -25.00 -16.20 -25.57
N VAL A 43 -24.41 -15.65 -26.60
CA VAL A 43 -23.00 -15.20 -26.58
C VAL A 43 -22.91 -13.89 -25.85
N VAL A 44 -22.16 -13.87 -24.80
CA VAL A 44 -21.89 -12.68 -23.98
C VAL A 44 -20.44 -12.29 -24.14
N THR A 45 -20.19 -11.03 -24.48
CA THR A 45 -18.85 -10.49 -24.68
C THR A 45 -18.60 -9.35 -23.68
N LEU A 46 -17.55 -9.47 -22.94
CA LEU A 46 -17.01 -8.46 -22.03
C LEU A 46 -15.85 -7.74 -22.75
N GLU A 47 -15.95 -6.43 -22.89
CA GLU A 47 -14.96 -5.57 -23.53
C GLU A 47 -14.34 -4.63 -22.50
N GLU A 48 -13.01 -4.61 -22.37
CA GLU A 48 -12.29 -3.58 -21.61
C GLU A 48 -12.04 -2.37 -22.53
N VAL A 49 -12.72 -1.28 -22.24
CA VAL A 49 -12.84 -0.12 -23.14
C VAL A 49 -11.52 0.58 -23.42
N ASN A 50 -10.65 0.72 -22.40
CA ASN A 50 -9.38 1.41 -22.53
C ASN A 50 -8.30 0.61 -23.29
N LYS A 51 -8.47 -0.72 -23.34
CA LYS A 51 -7.53 -1.65 -23.98
C LYS A 51 -8.09 -2.25 -25.27
N GLY A 52 -9.40 -2.21 -25.48
CA GLY A 52 -10.06 -2.89 -26.61
C GLY A 52 -9.97 -4.42 -26.56
N THR A 53 -9.61 -4.98 -25.40
CA THR A 53 -9.53 -6.43 -25.23
C THR A 53 -10.91 -7.00 -24.93
N THR A 54 -11.24 -8.14 -25.53
CA THR A 54 -12.53 -8.79 -25.37
C THR A 54 -12.38 -10.21 -24.85
N GLU A 55 -13.31 -10.62 -23.98
CA GLU A 55 -13.49 -11.98 -23.50
C GLU A 55 -14.95 -12.40 -23.78
N SER A 56 -15.18 -13.63 -24.17
CA SER A 56 -16.53 -14.11 -24.48
C SER A 56 -16.85 -15.38 -23.73
N THR A 57 -18.11 -15.49 -23.30
CA THR A 57 -18.69 -16.69 -22.66
C THR A 57 -20.09 -16.95 -23.23
N ILE A 58 -20.71 -18.05 -22.85
CA ILE A 58 -22.10 -18.38 -23.24
C ILE A 58 -22.94 -18.60 -21.98
N THR A 59 -24.23 -18.26 -22.07
CA THR A 59 -25.16 -18.53 -20.97
C THR A 59 -25.45 -20.02 -20.84
N ASN A 60 -25.55 -20.48 -19.58
CA ASN A 60 -25.89 -21.84 -19.21
C ASN A 60 -27.41 -22.11 -19.33
N GLU A 61 -27.86 -23.31 -18.91
CA GLU A 61 -29.29 -23.71 -18.97
C GLU A 61 -30.21 -22.82 -18.13
N SER A 62 -29.70 -22.16 -17.10
CA SER A 62 -30.43 -21.19 -16.27
C SER A 62 -30.35 -19.76 -16.80
N GLY A 63 -29.82 -19.55 -18.02
CA GLY A 63 -29.61 -18.22 -18.60
C GLY A 63 -28.54 -17.40 -17.94
N ARG A 64 -27.70 -18.01 -17.07
CA ARG A 64 -26.64 -17.32 -16.34
C ARG A 64 -25.32 -17.35 -17.09
N TYR A 65 -24.57 -16.24 -17.02
CA TYR A 65 -23.20 -16.12 -17.49
C TYR A 65 -22.29 -15.62 -16.38
N ALA A 66 -21.01 -15.91 -16.50
CA ALA A 66 -20.00 -15.39 -15.56
C ALA A 66 -18.63 -15.26 -16.23
N PHE A 67 -17.95 -14.18 -15.90
CA PHE A 67 -16.52 -13.94 -16.09
C PHE A 67 -15.89 -13.99 -14.70
N PRO A 68 -15.25 -15.10 -14.30
CA PRO A 68 -14.83 -15.34 -12.92
C PRO A 68 -13.58 -14.56 -12.52
N THR A 69 -12.83 -14.04 -13.50
CA THR A 69 -11.54 -13.36 -13.27
C THR A 69 -11.47 -12.12 -14.14
N VAL A 70 -11.90 -10.99 -13.62
CA VAL A 70 -11.90 -9.71 -14.31
C VAL A 70 -10.94 -8.77 -13.60
N LYS A 71 -10.07 -8.10 -14.36
CA LYS A 71 -9.16 -7.10 -13.83
C LYS A 71 -9.90 -5.79 -13.57
N VAL A 72 -9.30 -4.95 -12.72
CA VAL A 72 -9.77 -3.57 -12.51
C VAL A 72 -9.72 -2.79 -13.83
N GLY A 73 -10.81 -2.08 -14.14
CA GLY A 73 -10.91 -1.32 -15.39
C GLY A 73 -12.32 -0.87 -15.73
N ILE A 74 -12.46 -0.26 -16.90
CA ILE A 74 -13.75 0.20 -17.44
C ILE A 74 -14.21 -0.79 -18.51
N TYR A 75 -15.40 -1.32 -18.30
CA TYR A 75 -15.92 -2.41 -19.10
C TYR A 75 -17.26 -2.08 -19.74
N ARG A 76 -17.58 -2.85 -20.76
CA ARG A 76 -18.88 -2.92 -21.42
C ARG A 76 -19.21 -4.39 -21.66
N VAL A 77 -20.45 -4.78 -21.40
CA VAL A 77 -20.94 -6.12 -21.70
C VAL A 77 -21.91 -6.03 -22.89
N SER A 78 -21.82 -6.96 -23.81
CA SER A 78 -22.81 -7.12 -24.90
C SER A 78 -23.27 -8.56 -24.97
N ALA A 79 -24.56 -8.75 -25.33
CA ALA A 79 -25.20 -10.04 -25.48
C ALA A 79 -25.79 -10.16 -26.90
N GLU A 80 -25.51 -11.29 -27.56
CA GLU A 80 -25.92 -11.55 -28.92
C GLU A 80 -26.58 -12.94 -29.04
N TYR A 81 -27.72 -13.00 -29.69
CA TYR A 81 -28.42 -14.25 -29.99
C TYR A 81 -29.18 -14.15 -31.33
N PRO A 82 -29.17 -15.19 -32.19
CA PRO A 82 -29.87 -15.15 -33.46
C PRO A 82 -31.38 -14.87 -33.31
N GLY A 83 -31.90 -13.87 -34.02
CA GLY A 83 -33.31 -13.47 -33.97
C GLY A 83 -33.62 -12.44 -32.86
N PHE A 84 -32.64 -11.99 -32.11
CA PHE A 84 -32.75 -10.94 -31.10
C PHE A 84 -31.87 -9.76 -31.47
N LYS A 85 -32.22 -8.56 -30.97
CA LYS A 85 -31.39 -7.38 -31.06
C LYS A 85 -30.16 -7.55 -30.19
N LYS A 86 -29.04 -6.99 -30.61
CA LYS A 86 -27.84 -6.92 -29.76
C LYS A 86 -28.11 -6.03 -28.55
N ALA A 87 -28.03 -6.58 -27.34
CA ALA A 87 -28.13 -5.83 -26.11
C ALA A 87 -26.71 -5.42 -25.65
N THR A 88 -26.54 -4.16 -25.27
CA THR A 88 -25.24 -3.62 -24.82
C THR A 88 -25.46 -2.74 -23.59
N THR A 89 -24.57 -2.83 -22.59
CA THR A 89 -24.61 -1.94 -21.42
C THR A 89 -23.92 -0.61 -21.73
N GLU A 90 -24.23 0.41 -20.95
CA GLU A 90 -23.33 1.54 -20.75
C GLU A 90 -21.99 1.04 -20.19
N THR A 91 -20.97 1.90 -20.22
CA THR A 91 -19.68 1.58 -19.61
C THR A 91 -19.79 1.63 -18.08
N PHE A 92 -19.22 0.63 -17.41
CA PHE A 92 -19.19 0.54 -15.96
C PHE A 92 -17.78 0.23 -15.48
N GLU A 93 -17.49 0.62 -14.23
CA GLU A 93 -16.20 0.37 -13.60
C GLU A 93 -16.24 -0.92 -12.79
N VAL A 94 -15.20 -1.72 -12.92
CA VAL A 94 -14.94 -2.92 -12.11
C VAL A 94 -13.77 -2.62 -11.19
N ASN A 95 -14.02 -2.61 -9.89
CA ASN A 95 -13.04 -2.37 -8.86
C ASN A 95 -12.49 -3.68 -8.27
N VAL A 96 -11.40 -3.60 -7.54
CA VAL A 96 -10.74 -4.77 -6.93
C VAL A 96 -11.67 -5.51 -5.96
N ASN A 97 -11.66 -6.83 -6.00
CA ASN A 97 -12.53 -7.69 -5.16
C ASN A 97 -14.02 -7.32 -5.25
N GLN A 98 -14.50 -7.00 -6.43
CA GLN A 98 -15.88 -6.64 -6.65
C GLN A 98 -16.60 -7.73 -7.47
N THR A 99 -17.81 -8.07 -7.07
CA THR A 99 -18.75 -8.81 -7.89
C THR A 99 -19.76 -7.84 -8.49
N VAL A 100 -19.75 -7.73 -9.83
CA VAL A 100 -20.69 -6.90 -10.58
C VAL A 100 -21.73 -7.81 -11.19
N GLU A 101 -23.01 -7.54 -10.94
CA GLU A 101 -24.12 -8.30 -11.51
C GLU A 101 -24.83 -7.45 -12.57
N MET A 102 -24.88 -7.98 -13.81
CA MET A 102 -25.46 -7.31 -14.97
C MET A 102 -26.48 -8.22 -15.64
N ASP A 103 -27.76 -7.95 -15.45
CA ASP A 103 -28.86 -8.69 -16.08
C ASP A 103 -29.28 -8.01 -17.37
N PHE A 104 -29.58 -8.83 -18.38
CA PHE A 104 -30.06 -8.37 -19.67
C PHE A 104 -31.48 -8.85 -19.95
N ARG A 105 -32.26 -7.97 -20.56
CA ARG A 105 -33.53 -8.33 -21.21
C ARG A 105 -33.38 -8.13 -22.72
N MET A 106 -33.45 -9.22 -23.48
CA MET A 106 -33.27 -9.20 -24.92
C MET A 106 -34.60 -9.05 -25.63
N GLU A 107 -34.63 -8.19 -26.67
CA GLU A 107 -35.79 -7.95 -27.50
C GLU A 107 -35.66 -8.71 -28.82
N VAL A 108 -36.76 -9.25 -29.32
CA VAL A 108 -36.83 -9.87 -30.66
C VAL A 108 -36.59 -8.82 -31.74
N GLY A 109 -35.71 -9.08 -32.70
CA GLY A 109 -35.38 -8.17 -33.76
C GLY A 109 -34.15 -8.63 -34.57
N GLN A 110 -33.68 -7.77 -35.48
CA GLN A 110 -32.46 -8.07 -36.22
C GLN A 110 -31.24 -7.76 -35.39
N VAL A 111 -30.20 -8.59 -35.46
CA VAL A 111 -28.93 -8.43 -34.73
C VAL A 111 -28.21 -7.08 -35.03
N ALA A 112 -28.51 -6.48 -36.19
CA ALA A 112 -28.01 -5.18 -36.60
C ALA A 112 -28.58 -4.00 -35.76
N GLU A 113 -29.68 -4.20 -35.04
CA GLU A 113 -30.25 -3.20 -34.14
C GLU A 113 -29.67 -3.37 -32.73
N THR A 114 -29.08 -2.32 -32.21
CA THR A 114 -28.49 -2.29 -30.84
C THR A 114 -29.47 -1.61 -29.90
N VAL A 115 -29.76 -2.25 -28.80
CA VAL A 115 -30.49 -1.66 -27.67
C VAL A 115 -29.51 -1.42 -26.53
N GLU A 116 -29.39 -0.17 -26.11
CA GLU A 116 -28.61 0.19 -24.91
C GLU A 116 -29.46 -0.09 -23.67
N VAL A 117 -29.03 -1.04 -22.88
CA VAL A 117 -29.69 -1.39 -21.62
C VAL A 117 -29.04 -0.54 -20.55
N SER A 118 -29.78 0.45 -20.04
CA SER A 118 -29.38 1.18 -18.84
C SER A 118 -29.44 0.22 -17.66
N SER A 119 -28.31 -0.41 -17.37
CA SER A 119 -28.15 -1.11 -16.11
C SER A 119 -28.02 -0.04 -15.03
N HIS A 120 -28.98 0.06 -14.16
CA HIS A 120 -28.74 0.68 -12.86
C HIS A 120 -27.76 -0.22 -12.12
N SER A 121 -26.47 -0.09 -12.45
CA SER A 121 -25.43 -0.68 -11.62
C SER A 121 -25.53 0.06 -10.31
N ALA A 122 -26.34 -0.51 -9.41
CA ALA A 122 -26.34 -0.04 -8.06
C ALA A 122 -24.88 -0.11 -7.56
N THR A 123 -24.31 1.02 -7.20
CA THR A 123 -23.06 1.14 -6.46
C THR A 123 -23.12 0.38 -5.12
N LEU A 124 -24.30 -0.21 -4.83
CA LEU A 124 -24.57 -1.06 -3.68
C LEU A 124 -24.10 -2.49 -3.99
N GLN A 125 -23.01 -2.88 -3.34
CA GLN A 125 -22.59 -4.29 -3.29
C GLN A 125 -23.61 -5.09 -2.48
N THR A 126 -24.68 -5.55 -3.16
CA THR A 126 -25.76 -6.32 -2.50
C THR A 126 -25.44 -7.81 -2.42
N SER A 127 -24.47 -8.27 -3.18
CA SER A 127 -24.03 -9.67 -3.23
C SER A 127 -22.87 -9.99 -2.30
N ASP A 128 -22.35 -8.99 -1.57
CA ASP A 128 -21.13 -9.11 -0.79
C ASP A 128 -21.36 -8.56 0.63
N SER A 129 -20.88 -9.30 1.64
CA SER A 129 -20.95 -8.91 3.05
C SER A 129 -19.65 -8.27 3.56
N GLN A 130 -18.70 -8.02 2.68
CA GLN A 130 -17.42 -7.43 3.05
C GLN A 130 -17.58 -6.02 3.60
N VAL A 131 -16.89 -5.74 4.69
CA VAL A 131 -16.81 -4.39 5.26
C VAL A 131 -15.43 -3.82 4.95
N GLY A 132 -15.42 -2.79 4.13
CA GLY A 132 -14.16 -2.19 3.69
C GLY A 132 -14.36 -0.82 3.06
N ASN A 133 -13.25 -0.20 2.67
CA ASN A 133 -13.23 1.07 1.96
C ASN A 133 -12.40 0.93 0.69
N LEU A 134 -12.94 1.42 -0.42
CA LEU A 134 -12.24 1.56 -1.69
C LEU A 134 -11.66 2.98 -1.77
N ILE A 135 -10.38 3.07 -2.04
CA ILE A 135 -9.68 4.34 -2.23
C ILE A 135 -9.25 4.41 -3.69
N GLU A 136 -9.96 5.23 -4.44
CA GLU A 136 -9.75 5.40 -5.87
C GLU A 136 -8.50 6.21 -6.20
N THR A 137 -7.99 6.07 -7.40
CA THR A 137 -6.84 6.81 -7.96
C THR A 137 -6.87 8.30 -7.67
N ARG A 138 -8.03 8.95 -7.82
CA ARG A 138 -8.15 10.40 -7.61
C ARG A 138 -7.81 10.78 -6.18
N THR A 139 -8.37 10.04 -5.21
CA THR A 139 -8.09 10.26 -3.78
C THR A 139 -6.62 10.01 -3.44
N ILE A 140 -6.04 8.93 -4.00
CA ILE A 140 -4.64 8.55 -3.76
C ILE A 140 -3.68 9.64 -4.23
N VAL A 141 -3.98 10.25 -5.38
CA VAL A 141 -3.09 11.17 -6.07
C VAL A 141 -3.26 12.62 -5.61
N ASP A 142 -4.47 13.03 -5.25
CA ASP A 142 -4.82 14.41 -4.93
C ASP A 142 -4.64 14.74 -3.45
N LEU A 143 -4.62 13.74 -2.56
CA LEU A 143 -4.36 13.97 -1.15
C LEU A 143 -2.88 14.27 -0.87
N PRO A 144 -2.60 15.29 -0.04
CA PRO A 144 -1.24 15.68 0.33
C PRO A 144 -0.65 14.68 1.34
N LEU A 145 -0.22 13.51 0.87
CA LEU A 145 0.35 12.47 1.71
C LEU A 145 1.72 12.87 2.23
N ALA A 146 1.90 12.85 3.55
CA ALA A 146 3.19 13.04 4.16
C ALA A 146 4.13 11.93 3.70
N ALA A 147 5.32 12.31 3.23
CA ALA A 147 6.30 11.35 2.71
C ALA A 147 5.85 10.54 1.47
N ARG A 148 4.70 10.82 0.87
CA ARG A 148 4.10 10.02 -0.21
C ARG A 148 3.87 8.56 0.19
N ASP A 149 3.55 8.34 1.46
CA ASP A 149 3.21 7.03 1.97
C ASP A 149 1.71 6.77 1.77
N PHE A 150 1.38 5.94 0.78
CA PHE A 150 0.00 5.60 0.46
C PHE A 150 -0.70 4.82 1.59
N MET A 151 0.07 4.17 2.46
CA MET A 151 -0.50 3.42 3.59
C MET A 151 -1.20 4.33 4.60
N GLN A 152 -0.85 5.64 4.64
CA GLN A 152 -1.58 6.61 5.46
C GLN A 152 -3.04 6.77 5.05
N LEU A 153 -3.38 6.42 3.81
CA LEU A 153 -4.76 6.39 3.34
C LEU A 153 -5.60 5.33 4.07
N SER A 154 -4.98 4.31 4.62
CA SER A 154 -5.68 3.31 5.43
C SER A 154 -6.34 3.91 6.66
N LEU A 155 -5.79 5.00 7.20
CA LEU A 155 -6.34 5.68 8.38
C LEU A 155 -7.68 6.38 8.15
N ILE A 156 -8.11 6.56 6.89
CA ILE A 156 -9.45 7.08 6.58
C ILE A 156 -10.53 5.98 6.61
N SER A 157 -10.13 4.73 6.72
CA SER A 157 -11.05 3.60 6.75
C SER A 157 -11.59 3.35 8.16
N THR A 158 -12.86 3.00 8.24
CA THR A 158 -13.50 2.70 9.53
C THR A 158 -12.85 1.50 10.22
N GLY A 159 -12.58 1.62 11.51
CA GLY A 159 -11.94 0.57 12.31
C GLY A 159 -10.41 0.53 12.19
N VAL A 160 -9.81 1.45 11.45
CA VAL A 160 -8.35 1.59 11.33
C VAL A 160 -7.86 2.71 12.23
N SER A 161 -6.82 2.43 12.99
CA SER A 161 -6.19 3.41 13.89
C SER A 161 -4.67 3.40 13.76
N ASP A 162 -4.05 4.56 13.91
CA ASP A 162 -2.59 4.67 14.05
C ASP A 162 -2.15 4.04 15.37
N ASN A 163 -1.24 3.09 15.32
CA ASN A 163 -0.73 2.41 16.52
C ASN A 163 0.21 3.29 17.38
N GLY A 164 0.36 4.57 17.04
CA GLY A 164 0.93 5.65 17.85
C GLY A 164 2.41 5.51 18.23
N GLY A 165 2.98 4.33 18.15
CA GLY A 165 4.30 4.04 18.72
C GLY A 165 5.47 4.28 17.78
N ASN A 166 5.33 4.02 16.52
CA ASN A 166 6.47 3.93 15.60
C ASN A 166 6.25 4.53 14.20
N SER A 167 5.02 4.80 13.79
CA SER A 167 4.72 5.26 12.43
C SER A 167 5.34 6.62 12.09
N ARG A 168 5.58 7.47 13.09
CA ARG A 168 6.16 8.81 12.88
C ARG A 168 7.65 8.79 12.54
N HIS A 169 8.37 7.75 12.96
CA HIS A 169 9.80 7.58 12.67
C HIS A 169 10.08 6.66 11.48
N GLN A 170 9.07 5.90 11.04
CA GLN A 170 9.22 4.85 10.06
C GLN A 170 8.90 5.26 8.62
N THR A 171 8.30 6.44 8.43
CA THR A 171 7.99 6.99 7.09
C THR A 171 9.21 7.23 6.20
N GLU A 172 10.40 6.95 6.68
CA GLU A 172 11.65 7.19 5.98
C GLU A 172 12.33 5.93 5.45
N ARG A 173 11.81 4.74 5.81
CA ARG A 173 12.29 3.46 5.28
C ARG A 173 11.13 2.67 4.70
N ALA A 174 11.20 2.34 3.44
CA ALA A 174 10.18 1.57 2.72
C ALA A 174 9.85 0.20 3.36
N SER A 175 10.73 -0.34 4.18
CA SER A 175 10.58 -1.65 4.84
C SER A 175 9.71 -1.65 6.10
N TRP A 176 9.20 -0.49 6.53
CA TRP A 176 8.41 -0.38 7.76
C TRP A 176 7.05 0.27 7.49
N ILE A 177 6.58 0.19 6.27
CA ILE A 177 5.31 0.75 5.84
C ILE A 177 4.18 -0.09 6.43
N GLY A 178 3.19 0.59 7.03
CA GLY A 178 1.94 -0.05 7.43
C GLY A 178 1.82 -0.45 8.89
N SER A 179 2.31 0.37 9.84
CA SER A 179 2.05 0.13 11.25
C SER A 179 0.74 0.78 11.70
N PHE A 180 -0.38 0.36 11.14
CA PHE A 180 -1.71 0.71 11.63
C PHE A 180 -2.43 -0.54 12.15
N SER A 181 -3.27 -0.33 13.15
CA SER A 181 -4.10 -1.37 13.74
C SER A 181 -5.47 -1.39 13.07
N VAL A 182 -5.97 -2.56 12.76
CA VAL A 182 -7.33 -2.78 12.29
C VAL A 182 -8.11 -3.46 13.41
N HIS A 183 -9.19 -2.85 13.87
CA HIS A 183 -10.02 -3.30 14.99
C HIS A 183 -9.23 -3.62 16.29
N GLY A 184 -8.11 -2.90 16.53
CA GLY A 184 -7.26 -3.11 17.70
C GLY A 184 -6.29 -4.28 17.61
N HIS A 185 -6.25 -5.00 16.49
CA HIS A 185 -5.25 -6.04 16.28
C HIS A 185 -3.85 -5.46 16.09
N ASP A 186 -2.82 -6.21 16.42
CA ASP A 186 -1.45 -5.84 16.15
C ASP A 186 -1.23 -5.68 14.63
N PRO A 187 -0.51 -4.64 14.18
CA PRO A 187 -0.23 -4.39 12.76
C PRO A 187 0.39 -5.57 12.01
N THR A 188 1.08 -6.46 12.73
CA THR A 188 1.68 -7.66 12.15
C THR A 188 0.65 -8.67 11.65
N TYR A 189 -0.61 -8.57 12.06
CA TYR A 189 -1.69 -9.40 11.58
C TYR A 189 -2.40 -8.86 10.33
N ASN A 190 -1.99 -7.72 9.80
CA ASN A 190 -2.51 -7.22 8.54
C ASN A 190 -1.93 -7.98 7.36
N GLN A 191 -2.77 -8.32 6.38
CA GLN A 191 -2.36 -8.90 5.10
C GLN A 191 -2.22 -7.79 4.05
N TYR A 192 -1.13 -7.82 3.30
CA TYR A 192 -0.88 -6.91 2.18
C TYR A 192 -0.75 -7.71 0.90
N LEU A 193 -1.57 -7.36 -0.08
CA LEU A 193 -1.57 -7.97 -1.40
C LEU A 193 -1.27 -6.89 -2.45
N PHE A 194 -0.30 -7.14 -3.30
CA PHE A 194 0.05 -6.29 -4.44
C PHE A 194 -0.22 -7.07 -5.72
N ASP A 195 -1.21 -6.62 -6.49
CA ASP A 195 -1.71 -7.31 -7.67
C ASP A 195 -2.02 -8.81 -7.38
N GLY A 196 -2.54 -9.09 -6.18
CA GLY A 196 -2.87 -10.43 -5.71
C GLY A 196 -1.72 -11.25 -5.12
N VAL A 197 -0.49 -10.71 -5.11
CA VAL A 197 0.67 -11.38 -4.53
C VAL A 197 0.91 -10.87 -3.11
N ALA A 198 1.12 -11.78 -2.16
CA ALA A 198 1.44 -11.41 -0.78
C ALA A 198 2.78 -10.67 -0.72
N GLY A 199 2.75 -9.46 -0.17
CA GLY A 199 3.90 -8.57 -0.05
C GLY A 199 4.48 -8.48 1.35
N LYS A 200 4.29 -9.50 2.19
CA LYS A 200 4.71 -9.51 3.59
C LYS A 200 5.92 -10.40 3.80
N GLU A 201 6.91 -9.89 4.50
CA GLU A 201 8.10 -10.66 4.86
C GLU A 201 7.82 -11.55 6.07
N ALA A 202 8.28 -12.81 6.00
CA ALA A 202 7.93 -13.83 6.99
C ALA A 202 8.57 -13.62 8.37
N SER A 203 9.76 -13.00 8.45
CA SER A 203 10.52 -12.90 9.71
C SER A 203 10.07 -11.71 10.58
N HIS A 204 9.86 -10.55 9.97
CA HIS A 204 9.47 -9.33 10.68
C HIS A 204 8.03 -8.91 10.43
N GLN A 205 7.30 -9.67 9.61
CA GLN A 205 5.90 -9.39 9.27
C GLN A 205 5.67 -7.98 8.70
N THR A 206 6.68 -7.44 8.02
CA THR A 206 6.65 -6.11 7.41
C THR A 206 6.47 -6.20 5.90
N ASN A 207 5.99 -5.12 5.28
CA ASN A 207 5.90 -5.06 3.83
C ASN A 207 7.28 -4.99 3.19
N ILE A 208 7.50 -5.84 2.19
CA ILE A 208 8.74 -5.89 1.40
C ILE A 208 8.72 -4.94 0.20
N PHE A 209 7.56 -4.45 -0.18
CA PHE A 209 7.37 -3.66 -1.39
C PHE A 209 6.43 -2.46 -1.13
N ALA A 210 6.79 -1.32 -1.67
CA ALA A 210 5.99 -0.10 -1.63
C ALA A 210 6.01 0.55 -3.02
N PRO A 211 4.93 0.39 -3.81
CA PRO A 211 4.81 1.09 -5.09
C PRO A 211 4.73 2.60 -4.86
N SER A 212 5.23 3.37 -5.82
CA SER A 212 5.01 4.81 -5.81
C SER A 212 3.52 5.14 -5.87
N VAL A 213 3.11 6.22 -5.22
CA VAL A 213 1.70 6.67 -5.21
C VAL A 213 1.12 6.80 -6.63
N ASP A 214 1.92 7.27 -7.58
CA ASP A 214 1.50 7.42 -8.97
C ASP A 214 1.44 6.10 -9.76
N ALA A 215 1.99 5.03 -9.23
CA ALA A 215 1.87 3.69 -9.81
C ALA A 215 0.63 2.93 -9.33
N ILE A 216 -0.07 3.42 -8.31
CA ILE A 216 -1.24 2.78 -7.75
C ILE A 216 -2.49 3.20 -8.53
N GLN A 217 -3.31 2.22 -8.90
CA GLN A 217 -4.60 2.44 -9.50
C GLN A 217 -5.69 2.59 -8.44
N GLU A 218 -5.76 1.65 -7.51
CA GLU A 218 -6.70 1.69 -6.39
C GLU A 218 -6.19 0.87 -5.21
N ILE A 219 -6.76 1.15 -4.04
CA ILE A 219 -6.50 0.40 -2.80
C ILE A 219 -7.85 0.03 -2.19
N LYS A 220 -8.07 -1.26 -1.93
CA LYS A 220 -9.21 -1.74 -1.15
C LYS A 220 -8.72 -2.20 0.21
N ILE A 221 -9.33 -1.67 1.25
CA ILE A 221 -9.02 -2.02 2.64
C ILE A 221 -10.25 -2.70 3.21
N GLU A 222 -10.15 -3.99 3.44
CA GLU A 222 -11.19 -4.81 4.04
C GLU A 222 -10.86 -4.98 5.51
N THR A 223 -11.75 -4.45 6.36
CA THR A 223 -11.53 -4.43 7.80
C THR A 223 -12.25 -5.56 8.52
N ALA A 224 -13.34 -6.08 7.95
CA ALA A 224 -14.10 -7.20 8.50
C ALA A 224 -14.85 -7.97 7.39
N ASN A 225 -15.29 -9.18 7.71
CA ASN A 225 -16.09 -10.05 6.83
C ASN A 225 -15.50 -10.22 5.43
N TYR A 226 -14.17 -10.27 5.34
CA TYR A 226 -13.49 -10.51 4.08
C TYR A 226 -13.80 -11.91 3.53
N SER A 227 -13.61 -12.09 2.22
CA SER A 227 -13.89 -13.35 1.53
C SER A 227 -13.10 -14.52 2.12
N ALA A 228 -13.67 -15.72 2.09
CA ALA A 228 -13.03 -16.96 2.58
C ALA A 228 -11.76 -17.35 1.80
N GLU A 229 -11.48 -16.71 0.66
CA GLU A 229 -10.22 -16.85 -0.07
C GLU A 229 -9.03 -16.17 0.65
N PHE A 230 -9.33 -15.22 1.56
CA PHE A 230 -8.34 -14.56 2.42
C PHE A 230 -8.43 -15.16 3.82
N GLY A 231 -7.39 -15.80 4.32
CA GLY A 231 -7.55 -16.56 5.56
C GLY A 231 -6.33 -16.70 6.44
N SER A 232 -5.18 -16.16 6.10
CA SER A 232 -3.96 -16.39 6.90
C SER A 232 -3.78 -15.41 8.06
N GLU A 233 -4.49 -14.28 8.06
CA GLU A 233 -4.25 -13.18 8.99
C GLU A 233 -5.56 -12.72 9.66
N ALA A 234 -5.46 -12.29 10.92
CA ALA A 234 -6.60 -11.86 11.72
C ALA A 234 -6.90 -10.35 11.64
N GLY A 235 -5.99 -9.57 11.04
CA GLY A 235 -6.13 -8.13 10.87
C GLY A 235 -6.89 -7.73 9.61
N GLY A 236 -6.61 -6.55 9.10
CA GLY A 236 -7.19 -6.08 7.82
C GLY A 236 -6.49 -6.67 6.60
N HIS A 237 -7.23 -6.75 5.50
CA HIS A 237 -6.71 -7.10 4.19
C HIS A 237 -6.58 -5.85 3.33
N ILE A 238 -5.36 -5.55 2.91
CA ILE A 238 -5.03 -4.37 2.12
C ILE A 238 -4.64 -4.82 0.72
N ASN A 239 -5.52 -4.61 -0.24
CA ASN A 239 -5.33 -4.96 -1.63
C ASN A 239 -4.93 -3.72 -2.41
N VAL A 240 -3.71 -3.71 -2.95
CA VAL A 240 -3.16 -2.63 -3.76
C VAL A 240 -3.07 -3.10 -5.20
N VAL A 241 -3.75 -2.41 -6.09
CA VAL A 241 -3.71 -2.68 -7.53
C VAL A 241 -2.86 -1.62 -8.21
N THR A 242 -1.87 -2.07 -8.98
CA THR A 242 -1.01 -1.17 -9.74
C THR A 242 -1.63 -0.81 -11.10
N ARG A 243 -1.24 0.34 -11.62
CA ARG A 243 -1.68 0.79 -12.95
C ARG A 243 -1.11 -0.10 -14.04
N SER A 244 -1.84 -0.21 -15.12
CA SER A 244 -1.40 -0.87 -16.35
C SER A 244 -1.38 0.10 -17.52
N GLY A 245 -0.72 -0.28 -18.62
CA GLY A 245 -0.81 0.44 -19.88
C GLY A 245 -2.21 0.32 -20.51
N SER A 246 -2.51 1.24 -21.42
CA SER A 246 -3.75 1.30 -22.21
C SER A 246 -3.42 1.58 -23.67
N ASN A 247 -4.43 1.74 -24.52
CA ASN A 247 -4.23 2.14 -25.92
C ASN A 247 -3.75 3.59 -26.10
N GLN A 248 -3.78 4.39 -25.03
CA GLN A 248 -3.28 5.75 -25.03
C GLN A 248 -1.98 5.83 -24.22
N ILE A 249 -1.01 6.58 -24.73
CA ILE A 249 0.20 6.87 -23.96
C ILE A 249 -0.15 7.88 -22.87
N HIS A 250 0.21 7.55 -21.66
CA HIS A 250 0.00 8.39 -20.48
C HIS A 250 1.18 8.29 -19.53
N GLY A 251 1.41 9.35 -18.77
CA GLY A 251 2.50 9.36 -17.82
C GLY A 251 2.49 10.58 -16.90
N VAL A 252 3.35 10.52 -15.91
CA VAL A 252 3.52 11.57 -14.90
C VAL A 252 4.99 11.68 -14.58
N LEU A 253 5.49 12.90 -14.49
CA LEU A 253 6.78 13.24 -13.89
C LEU A 253 6.55 14.10 -12.66
N TYR A 254 7.29 13.84 -11.58
CA TYR A 254 7.12 14.57 -10.35
C TYR A 254 8.44 14.75 -9.58
N GLU A 255 8.49 15.84 -8.82
CA GLU A 255 9.50 16.09 -7.79
C GLU A 255 8.83 16.69 -6.57
N PHE A 256 9.16 16.18 -5.39
CA PHE A 256 8.70 16.66 -4.09
C PHE A 256 9.91 16.99 -3.23
N LEU A 257 10.00 18.26 -2.87
CA LEU A 257 11.06 18.79 -2.02
C LEU A 257 10.55 19.07 -0.61
N ARG A 258 11.24 18.55 0.38
CA ARG A 258 11.06 18.92 1.79
C ARG A 258 12.40 19.36 2.35
N ASN A 259 12.43 20.55 2.95
CA ASN A 259 13.64 21.15 3.47
C ASN A 259 13.37 21.75 4.85
N ASP A 260 14.29 21.53 5.78
CA ASP A 260 14.23 22.08 7.13
C ASP A 260 14.08 23.62 7.17
N ASN A 261 14.53 24.34 6.15
CA ASN A 261 14.32 25.79 6.05
C ASN A 261 12.84 26.19 5.96
N MET A 262 11.99 25.31 5.42
CA MET A 262 10.54 25.50 5.29
C MET A 262 9.74 24.88 6.43
N ASP A 263 10.34 24.00 7.22
CA ASP A 263 9.71 23.37 8.38
C ASP A 263 9.79 24.29 9.62
N ALA A 264 8.83 24.18 10.51
CA ALA A 264 8.92 24.79 11.83
C ALA A 264 9.90 24.02 12.73
N ARG A 265 10.43 24.71 13.74
CA ARG A 265 11.17 24.06 14.83
C ARG A 265 10.18 23.28 15.70
N ASP A 266 10.56 22.12 16.16
CA ASP A 266 9.84 21.40 17.21
C ASP A 266 9.77 22.25 18.48
N SER A 267 8.61 22.31 19.13
CA SER A 267 8.38 23.14 20.30
C SER A 267 9.29 22.78 21.47
N PHE A 268 9.72 21.54 21.56
CA PHE A 268 10.56 21.02 22.65
C PHE A 268 12.04 20.89 22.27
N ALA A 269 12.41 21.19 21.02
CA ALA A 269 13.79 21.12 20.58
C ALA A 269 14.51 22.47 20.77
N ASP A 270 15.75 22.47 21.24
CA ASP A 270 16.58 23.67 21.37
C ASP A 270 16.92 24.28 20.01
N ARG A 271 17.04 23.45 18.98
CA ARG A 271 17.39 23.86 17.62
C ARG A 271 16.65 23.00 16.58
N LYS A 272 16.49 23.56 15.40
CA LYS A 272 15.90 22.89 14.25
C LYS A 272 16.84 21.78 13.77
N SER A 273 16.32 20.55 13.65
CA SER A 273 17.05 19.43 13.05
C SER A 273 17.18 19.63 11.54
N LYS A 274 18.33 19.26 10.98
CA LYS A 274 18.53 19.30 9.52
C LYS A 274 17.71 18.19 8.86
N LEU A 275 16.93 18.58 7.85
CA LEU A 275 16.16 17.64 7.03
C LEU A 275 16.16 18.16 5.58
N ARG A 276 16.67 17.34 4.67
CA ARG A 276 16.56 17.56 3.23
C ARG A 276 16.12 16.27 2.58
N ARG A 277 14.92 16.26 2.03
CA ARG A 277 14.34 15.12 1.37
C ARG A 277 13.83 15.54 0.00
N ASN A 278 14.36 14.89 -1.02
CA ASN A 278 13.91 15.03 -2.38
C ASN A 278 13.39 13.66 -2.84
N THR A 279 12.12 13.60 -3.22
CA THR A 279 11.49 12.41 -3.82
C THR A 279 11.13 12.79 -5.25
N PHE A 280 11.68 12.09 -6.20
CA PHE A 280 11.47 12.35 -7.62
C PHE A 280 11.29 11.06 -8.38
N GLY A 281 10.52 11.13 -9.45
CA GLY A 281 10.21 9.95 -10.24
C GLY A 281 9.24 10.22 -11.36
N GLY A 282 8.74 9.15 -11.93
CA GLY A 282 7.74 9.22 -12.97
C GLY A 282 7.18 7.87 -13.33
N THR A 283 6.06 7.92 -14.03
CA THR A 283 5.41 6.75 -14.61
C THR A 283 5.18 6.99 -16.09
N ILE A 284 5.19 5.92 -16.87
CA ILE A 284 4.79 5.93 -18.27
C ILE A 284 4.12 4.61 -18.63
N GLY A 285 3.00 4.69 -19.33
CA GLY A 285 2.26 3.54 -19.83
C GLY A 285 1.72 3.78 -21.22
N GLY A 286 1.50 2.69 -21.96
CA GLY A 286 0.96 2.76 -23.32
C GLY A 286 0.94 1.41 -24.00
N PRO A 287 0.56 1.36 -25.31
CA PRO A 287 0.53 0.14 -26.08
C PRO A 287 1.91 -0.17 -26.67
N ILE A 288 2.33 -1.43 -26.63
CA ILE A 288 3.37 -1.99 -27.53
C ILE A 288 2.68 -2.37 -28.85
N LEU A 289 1.55 -3.08 -28.73
CA LEU A 289 0.65 -3.40 -29.83
C LEU A 289 -0.76 -3.02 -29.41
N LYS A 290 -1.43 -2.16 -30.17
CA LYS A 290 -2.82 -1.74 -29.87
C LYS A 290 -3.73 -2.95 -29.70
N ASP A 291 -4.62 -2.85 -28.73
CA ASP A 291 -5.64 -3.85 -28.37
C ASP A 291 -5.09 -5.22 -27.91
N LYS A 292 -3.76 -5.35 -27.73
CA LYS A 292 -3.12 -6.64 -27.42
C LYS A 292 -2.09 -6.59 -26.30
N THR A 293 -1.08 -5.74 -26.46
CA THR A 293 0.07 -5.76 -25.56
C THR A 293 0.40 -4.37 -25.08
N PHE A 294 0.48 -4.23 -23.80
CA PHE A 294 0.67 -2.95 -23.13
C PHE A 294 1.89 -2.99 -22.23
N TYR A 295 2.45 -1.83 -21.94
CA TYR A 295 3.51 -1.67 -20.94
C TYR A 295 3.12 -0.60 -19.95
N PHE A 296 3.63 -0.75 -18.73
CA PHE A 296 3.61 0.28 -17.71
C PHE A 296 4.94 0.22 -16.96
N PHE A 297 5.55 1.37 -16.79
CA PHE A 297 6.81 1.54 -16.07
C PHE A 297 6.65 2.61 -15.01
N SER A 298 7.17 2.35 -13.82
CA SER A 298 7.23 3.29 -12.72
C SER A 298 8.61 3.28 -12.10
N TRP A 299 9.13 4.45 -11.82
CA TRP A 299 10.38 4.63 -11.12
C TRP A 299 10.28 5.79 -10.14
N GLU A 300 10.72 5.58 -8.90
CA GLU A 300 10.82 6.59 -7.87
C GLU A 300 12.16 6.47 -7.15
N SER A 301 12.76 7.59 -6.81
CA SER A 301 13.97 7.67 -6.02
C SER A 301 13.82 8.73 -4.92
N MET A 302 14.34 8.42 -3.75
CA MET A 302 14.37 9.33 -2.61
C MET A 302 15.81 9.61 -2.19
N ARG A 303 16.14 10.88 -2.01
CA ARG A 303 17.41 11.32 -1.41
C ARG A 303 17.12 12.01 -0.10
N LEU A 304 17.50 11.36 0.99
CA LEU A 304 17.30 11.85 2.36
C LEU A 304 18.64 12.22 3.00
N ARG A 305 18.69 13.44 3.56
CA ARG A 305 19.76 13.89 4.46
C ARG A 305 19.09 14.41 5.73
N GLN A 306 19.20 13.65 6.81
CA GLN A 306 18.56 13.94 8.07
C GLN A 306 19.61 13.95 9.19
N GLY A 307 19.53 14.95 10.06
CA GLY A 307 20.30 15.01 11.29
C GLY A 307 19.46 14.48 12.46
N PHE A 308 20.00 13.53 13.19
CA PHE A 308 19.40 13.05 14.42
C PHE A 308 20.13 13.69 15.61
N THR A 309 19.37 14.22 16.55
CA THR A 309 19.88 14.70 17.82
C THR A 309 19.32 13.81 18.91
N GLN A 310 20.15 13.05 19.61
CA GLN A 310 19.74 12.19 20.72
C GLN A 310 20.34 12.70 22.02
N ASN A 311 19.51 13.14 22.93
CA ASN A 311 19.96 13.53 24.28
C ASN A 311 20.02 12.27 25.15
N THR A 312 21.21 11.91 25.58
CA THR A 312 21.44 10.75 26.43
C THR A 312 22.13 11.24 27.72
N THR A 313 21.66 10.76 28.84
CA THR A 313 22.35 11.01 30.10
C THR A 313 23.68 10.26 30.09
N VAL A 314 24.75 10.98 30.28
CA VAL A 314 26.10 10.42 30.37
C VAL A 314 26.60 10.55 31.80
N PRO A 315 27.48 9.62 32.29
CA PRO A 315 28.10 9.73 33.59
C PRO A 315 28.83 11.08 33.76
N ASP A 316 28.55 11.74 34.82
CA ASP A 316 29.26 12.97 35.20
C ASP A 316 30.72 12.68 35.64
N SER A 317 31.44 13.71 35.99
CA SER A 317 32.86 13.57 36.42
C SER A 317 33.04 12.71 37.67
N LYS A 318 32.07 12.73 38.61
CA LYS A 318 32.08 11.90 39.81
C LYS A 318 31.83 10.44 39.48
N MET A 319 30.80 10.15 38.67
CA MET A 319 30.49 8.80 38.21
C MET A 319 31.66 8.20 37.41
N LYS A 320 32.36 9.01 36.60
CA LYS A 320 33.57 8.58 35.88
C LYS A 320 34.73 8.24 36.79
N SER A 321 34.78 8.80 38.02
CA SER A 321 35.76 8.47 39.05
C SER A 321 35.27 7.38 40.00
N GLY A 322 34.12 6.74 39.72
CA GLY A 322 33.56 5.67 40.53
C GLY A 322 32.64 6.14 41.66
N ASP A 323 32.38 7.43 41.79
CA ASP A 323 31.48 7.98 42.81
C ASP A 323 30.04 8.09 42.26
N PHE A 324 29.18 7.19 42.69
CA PHE A 324 27.76 7.11 42.36
C PHE A 324 26.90 7.50 43.58
N SER A 325 27.45 8.21 44.57
CA SER A 325 26.71 8.59 45.77
C SER A 325 25.46 9.42 45.47
N ALA A 326 25.47 10.23 44.42
CA ALA A 326 24.30 11.00 43.97
C ALA A 326 23.09 10.14 43.60
N LEU A 327 23.28 8.86 43.26
CA LEU A 327 22.17 7.95 42.92
C LEU A 327 21.43 7.41 44.14
N LEU A 328 21.97 7.60 45.36
CA LEU A 328 21.30 7.27 46.62
C LEU A 328 20.29 8.34 47.05
N GLY A 329 20.35 9.54 46.47
CA GLY A 329 19.47 10.65 46.80
C GLY A 329 18.10 10.50 46.14
N THR A 330 17.04 10.97 46.82
CA THR A 330 15.68 11.04 46.31
C THR A 330 15.43 12.21 45.35
N ASP A 331 16.43 13.05 45.11
CA ASP A 331 16.33 14.29 44.34
C ASP A 331 16.61 14.11 42.83
N SER A 332 16.74 12.87 42.39
CA SER A 332 16.87 12.57 40.98
C SER A 332 15.50 12.23 40.39
N SER A 333 15.34 12.41 39.09
CA SER A 333 14.21 11.95 38.29
C SER A 333 13.95 10.42 38.42
N LEU A 334 14.79 9.72 39.16
CA LEU A 334 14.67 8.31 39.51
C LEU A 334 13.81 8.19 40.78
N ARG A 335 12.66 7.54 40.65
CA ARG A 335 11.72 7.35 41.77
C ARG A 335 12.21 6.45 42.90
N THR A 336 13.34 5.75 42.72
CA THR A 336 13.96 4.84 43.69
C THR A 336 15.46 5.01 43.70
N PRO A 337 16.12 4.99 44.92
CA PRO A 337 17.57 5.01 45.02
C PRO A 337 18.20 3.82 44.30
N ILE A 338 19.27 4.07 43.54
CA ILE A 338 20.03 3.00 42.88
C ILE A 338 21.24 2.67 43.75
N VAL A 339 21.28 1.46 44.31
CA VAL A 339 22.38 0.93 45.09
C VAL A 339 23.26 0.04 44.23
N LEU A 340 24.55 0.32 44.16
CA LEU A 340 25.52 -0.50 43.46
C LEU A 340 26.07 -1.58 44.38
N TYR A 341 26.09 -2.82 43.90
CA TYR A 341 26.60 -3.98 44.62
C TYR A 341 27.91 -4.48 44.02
N ASP A 342 28.83 -4.89 44.88
CA ASP A 342 30.05 -5.58 44.47
C ASP A 342 29.69 -6.99 44.00
N TRP A 343 29.90 -7.26 42.73
CA TRP A 343 29.57 -8.55 42.06
C TRP A 343 30.41 -9.72 42.62
N THR A 344 31.51 -9.44 43.34
CA THR A 344 32.39 -10.50 43.89
C THR A 344 31.91 -11.04 45.22
N ASN A 345 31.24 -10.22 46.03
CA ASN A 345 30.82 -10.59 47.40
C ASN A 345 29.31 -10.33 47.64
N GLY A 346 28.61 -9.70 46.67
CA GLY A 346 27.18 -9.40 46.76
C GLY A 346 26.83 -8.29 47.75
N GLN A 347 27.82 -7.58 48.32
CA GLN A 347 27.58 -6.49 49.28
C GLN A 347 27.49 -5.14 48.58
N PRO A 348 26.70 -4.19 49.10
CA PRO A 348 26.64 -2.85 48.55
C PRO A 348 27.98 -2.13 48.76
N PHE A 349 28.40 -1.35 47.75
CA PHE A 349 29.56 -0.48 47.91
C PHE A 349 29.26 0.61 48.91
N ALA A 350 30.18 0.81 49.87
CA ALA A 350 30.07 1.84 50.92
C ALA A 350 29.88 3.23 50.28
N GLY A 351 28.80 3.92 50.63
CA GLY A 351 28.46 5.22 50.08
C GLY A 351 28.22 5.22 48.55
N ASN A 352 28.00 4.05 47.96
CA ASN A 352 27.80 3.88 46.50
C ASN A 352 29.05 4.28 45.69
N ILE A 353 30.26 4.14 46.29
CA ILE A 353 31.54 4.49 45.67
C ILE A 353 32.31 3.22 45.32
N ILE A 354 32.67 3.07 44.06
CA ILE A 354 33.50 1.96 43.57
C ILE A 354 34.97 2.29 43.85
N PRO A 355 35.68 1.48 44.64
CA PRO A 355 37.10 1.69 44.93
C PRO A 355 37.96 1.67 43.66
N LYS A 356 39.07 2.45 43.65
CA LYS A 356 39.94 2.61 42.47
C LYS A 356 40.52 1.29 41.95
N ASP A 357 40.83 0.37 42.82
CA ASP A 357 41.34 -0.96 42.50
C ASP A 357 40.30 -1.87 41.85
N ARG A 358 39.04 -1.49 41.95
CA ARG A 358 37.88 -2.19 41.29
C ARG A 358 37.41 -1.52 40.03
N GLN A 359 37.97 -0.37 39.67
CA GLN A 359 37.62 0.33 38.44
C GLN A 359 38.42 -0.22 37.25
N HIS A 360 37.78 -0.40 36.10
CA HIS A 360 38.48 -0.85 34.90
C HIS A 360 39.41 0.27 34.38
N PRO A 361 40.67 -0.04 34.01
CA PRO A 361 41.66 0.97 33.63
C PRO A 361 41.39 1.66 32.27
N PHE A 362 40.44 1.21 31.51
CA PHE A 362 40.12 1.83 30.20
C PHE A 362 39.24 3.07 30.37
N PRO A 363 39.70 4.25 29.90
CA PRO A 363 38.86 5.44 29.86
C PRO A 363 37.72 5.22 28.86
N VAL A 364 36.48 5.15 29.35
CA VAL A 364 35.31 5.11 28.52
C VAL A 364 35.16 6.48 27.86
N ARG A 365 35.39 6.55 26.55
CA ARG A 365 35.08 7.74 25.75
C ARG A 365 33.58 7.74 25.44
N PHE A 366 32.87 8.65 26.09
CA PHE A 366 31.47 8.90 25.78
C PHE A 366 31.36 10.02 24.74
N GLY A 367 30.73 9.73 23.58
CA GLY A 367 30.32 10.74 22.62
C GLY A 367 28.99 11.38 23.05
N ILE A 368 28.78 12.62 22.67
CA ILE A 368 27.45 13.24 22.81
C ILE A 368 26.56 12.71 21.68
N VAL A 369 25.49 12.02 22.07
CA VAL A 369 24.45 11.55 21.14
C VAL A 369 23.13 12.16 21.59
N SER A 370 22.40 12.79 20.70
CA SER A 370 21.14 13.44 21.06
C SER A 370 20.04 13.18 20.04
N SER A 371 18.85 12.69 20.46
CA SER A 371 17.68 12.53 19.60
C SER A 371 16.44 13.19 20.19
N ASN A 372 15.58 13.69 19.32
CA ASN A 372 14.32 14.32 19.69
C ASN A 372 13.19 13.81 18.79
N SER A 373 12.06 13.42 19.37
CA SER A 373 11.03 12.60 18.75
C SER A 373 9.74 13.32 18.34
N ASN A 374 9.67 14.66 18.43
CA ASN A 374 8.44 15.39 18.09
C ASN A 374 8.50 15.98 16.68
N LEU A 375 7.45 15.75 15.87
CA LEU A 375 7.37 16.23 14.49
C LEU A 375 6.85 17.68 14.45
N PRO A 376 7.61 18.63 13.90
CA PRO A 376 7.16 20.00 13.67
C PRO A 376 6.16 20.08 12.48
N ARG A 377 5.52 21.24 12.30
CA ARG A 377 4.77 21.52 11.07
C ARG A 377 5.66 21.30 9.85
N GLN A 378 5.17 20.53 8.90
CA GLN A 378 5.88 20.13 7.69
C GLN A 378 5.28 20.85 6.48
N MET A 379 6.14 21.36 5.59
CA MET A 379 5.75 21.88 4.29
C MET A 379 6.44 21.04 3.21
N GLN A 380 5.65 20.48 2.33
CA GLN A 380 6.12 19.74 1.15
C GLN A 380 5.67 20.49 -0.10
N ILE A 381 6.61 20.79 -1.00
CA ILE A 381 6.33 21.37 -2.31
C ILE A 381 6.51 20.27 -3.34
N GLY A 382 5.50 20.05 -4.17
CA GLY A 382 5.53 19.07 -5.25
C GLY A 382 5.22 19.74 -6.59
N LEU A 383 5.98 19.38 -7.62
CA LEU A 383 5.68 19.67 -9.01
C LEU A 383 5.28 18.37 -9.68
N LYS A 384 4.13 18.36 -10.35
CA LYS A 384 3.59 17.20 -11.06
C LYS A 384 3.10 17.61 -12.43
N LEU A 385 3.65 16.98 -13.46
CA LEU A 385 3.22 17.14 -14.85
C LEU A 385 2.50 15.87 -15.31
N ARG A 386 1.29 16.02 -15.86
CA ARG A 386 0.47 14.94 -16.43
C ARG A 386 0.22 15.22 -17.91
N TYR A 387 0.31 14.22 -18.77
CA TYR A 387 -0.08 14.25 -20.18
C TYR A 387 -0.70 12.91 -20.60
#